data_dea0976ec691e985f491f1530fd9ee7f
#
_entry.id   dea0976ec691e985f491f1530fd9ee7f
#
_cell.length_a   1.000
_cell.length_b   1.000
_cell.length_c   1.000
_cell.angle_alpha   90.00
_cell.angle_beta   90.00
_cell.angle_gamma   90.00
#
_symmetry.space_group_name_H-M   'P 1'
#
loop_
_entity.id
_entity.type
_entity.pdbx_description
1 polymer ?
#
loop_
_entity_poly.entity_id
_entity_poly.type
_entity_poly.pdbx_seq_one_letter_code
_entity_poly.pdbx_strand_id
1 'polypeptide(L)'
;MLSAWLRVIRVRFLLSSVIAVSVGLTINWWQTNQIDFLHALLTFGGVLVLHASVDLLNDYWDYKRGIDLQTQRTKLSGGTGVLPEGLLKPSQVYKAGVLFLVIGSLIGSYFIIIDGVIIAILLVFAVLSIYFYSTKIVDLGLAEFFVAVKGTVIVLGTYFIQSSQITTHSIMGGIAVGVLSSLVLFITSFPDHDADKAKGRRTLVIILGKKKATNVYWVFPIICYTMIGVGVAFDIFPTFCLIVFLTLPILIKCGKNLRHSFDDLTKLLPIMNSTLLYSRLTGLLFMLGFIFSGVYKLQQ
;
A
#
# COMPACT_ATOMS: atom_id res chain seq x y z
N MET A 1 7.29 2.39 -26.24
CA MET A 1 7.20 3.52 -25.26
C MET A 1 6.10 3.34 -24.22
N LEU A 2 4.83 3.08 -24.59
CA LEU A 2 3.74 2.90 -23.61
C LEU A 2 4.03 1.78 -22.59
N SER A 3 4.54 0.63 -23.03
CA SER A 3 4.91 -0.49 -22.15
C SER A 3 5.97 -0.13 -21.13
N ALA A 4 6.93 0.73 -21.45
CA ALA A 4 7.94 1.20 -20.50
C ALA A 4 7.31 2.11 -19.42
N TRP A 5 6.37 2.99 -19.79
CA TRP A 5 5.63 3.83 -18.85
C TRP A 5 4.74 3.00 -17.92
N LEU A 6 4.00 2.03 -18.43
CA LEU A 6 3.19 1.13 -17.61
C LEU A 6 4.05 0.29 -16.65
N ARG A 7 5.27 -0.04 -17.08
CA ARG A 7 6.23 -0.79 -16.26
C ARG A 7 6.80 0.07 -15.13
N VAL A 8 7.23 1.32 -15.41
CA VAL A 8 7.83 2.20 -14.40
C VAL A 8 6.80 2.69 -13.37
N ILE A 9 5.53 2.86 -13.75
CA ILE A 9 4.41 3.18 -12.84
C ILE A 9 4.03 1.96 -11.97
N ARG A 10 4.56 0.77 -12.27
CA ARG A 10 4.28 -0.46 -11.50
C ARG A 10 2.79 -0.73 -11.33
N VAL A 11 2.00 -0.68 -12.41
CA VAL A 11 0.52 -0.79 -12.41
C VAL A 11 -0.03 -1.88 -11.47
N ARG A 12 0.73 -2.99 -11.31
CA ARG A 12 0.33 -4.06 -10.38
C ARG A 12 0.23 -3.60 -8.94
N PHE A 13 1.06 -2.66 -8.47
CA PHE A 13 1.05 -2.18 -7.10
C PHE A 13 -0.02 -1.12 -6.85
N LEU A 14 -0.50 -0.44 -7.90
CA LEU A 14 -1.61 0.51 -7.81
C LEU A 14 -2.89 -0.14 -7.25
N LEU A 15 -3.07 -1.46 -7.45
CA LEU A 15 -4.23 -2.20 -6.94
C LEU A 15 -4.35 -2.11 -5.40
N SER A 16 -3.25 -1.97 -4.67
CA SER A 16 -3.30 -1.77 -3.21
C SER A 16 -3.99 -0.45 -2.84
N SER A 17 -3.77 0.61 -3.62
CA SER A 17 -4.45 1.89 -3.42
C SER A 17 -5.91 1.85 -3.87
N VAL A 18 -6.22 1.12 -4.95
CA VAL A 18 -7.61 0.87 -5.34
C VAL A 18 -8.37 0.20 -4.20
N ILE A 19 -7.80 -0.85 -3.59
CA ILE A 19 -8.41 -1.54 -2.45
C ILE A 19 -8.57 -0.58 -1.26
N ALA A 20 -7.56 0.24 -0.94
CA ALA A 20 -7.64 1.15 0.19
C ALA A 20 -8.75 2.21 0.01
N VAL A 21 -8.86 2.83 -1.18
CA VAL A 21 -9.96 3.76 -1.49
C VAL A 21 -11.30 3.02 -1.42
N SER A 22 -11.40 1.84 -2.03
CA SER A 22 -12.65 1.05 -2.02
C SER A 22 -13.09 0.70 -0.60
N VAL A 23 -12.18 0.34 0.31
CA VAL A 23 -12.52 0.06 1.71
C VAL A 23 -13.03 1.33 2.40
N GLY A 24 -12.41 2.50 2.20
CA GLY A 24 -12.91 3.76 2.75
C GLY A 24 -14.33 4.09 2.27
N LEU A 25 -14.59 3.92 0.97
CA LEU A 25 -15.92 4.13 0.38
C LEU A 25 -16.95 3.14 0.91
N THR A 26 -16.62 1.85 1.02
CA THR A 26 -17.56 0.83 1.48
C THR A 26 -17.88 0.93 2.96
N ILE A 27 -16.94 1.37 3.80
CA ILE A 27 -17.22 1.70 5.20
C ILE A 27 -18.24 2.84 5.27
N ASN A 28 -18.01 3.92 4.50
CA ASN A 28 -18.97 5.03 4.45
C ASN A 28 -20.35 4.58 3.97
N TRP A 29 -20.40 3.86 2.84
CA TRP A 29 -21.67 3.38 2.27
C TRP A 29 -22.45 2.47 3.24
N TRP A 30 -21.76 1.56 3.93
CA TRP A 30 -22.37 0.69 4.91
C TRP A 30 -23.00 1.46 6.09
N GLN A 31 -22.41 2.60 6.47
CA GLN A 31 -22.92 3.43 7.56
C GLN A 31 -24.06 4.36 7.13
N THR A 32 -23.93 4.98 5.96
CA THR A 32 -24.78 6.09 5.53
C THR A 32 -25.76 5.73 4.40
N ASN A 33 -25.54 4.61 3.72
CA ASN A 33 -26.16 4.22 2.45
C ASN A 33 -25.97 5.24 1.32
N GLN A 34 -24.99 6.15 1.43
CA GLN A 34 -24.73 7.20 0.47
C GLN A 34 -23.28 7.17 -0.03
N ILE A 35 -23.10 7.52 -1.30
CA ILE A 35 -21.80 7.79 -1.91
C ILE A 35 -21.92 9.01 -2.82
N ASP A 36 -21.06 9.99 -2.63
CA ASP A 36 -20.80 11.02 -3.63
C ASP A 36 -19.86 10.44 -4.69
N PHE A 37 -20.42 10.14 -5.86
CA PHE A 37 -19.69 9.51 -6.96
C PHE A 37 -18.63 10.44 -7.57
N LEU A 38 -18.84 11.76 -7.59
CA LEU A 38 -17.84 12.70 -8.09
C LEU A 38 -16.64 12.74 -7.17
N HIS A 39 -16.87 12.88 -5.87
CA HIS A 39 -15.81 12.86 -4.86
C HIS A 39 -15.10 11.49 -4.82
N ALA A 40 -15.82 10.39 -4.99
CA ALA A 40 -15.21 9.06 -5.09
C ALA A 40 -14.28 8.96 -6.30
N LEU A 41 -14.71 9.39 -7.49
CA LEU A 41 -13.91 9.37 -8.71
C LEU A 41 -12.65 10.25 -8.60
N LEU A 42 -12.79 11.47 -8.08
CA LEU A 42 -11.67 12.38 -7.83
C LEU A 42 -10.69 11.78 -6.80
N THR A 43 -11.19 11.13 -5.74
CA THR A 43 -10.35 10.45 -4.75
C THR A 43 -9.56 9.30 -5.39
N PHE A 44 -10.21 8.44 -6.19
CA PHE A 44 -9.51 7.40 -6.94
C PHE A 44 -8.42 7.99 -7.85
N GLY A 45 -8.77 9.00 -8.65
CA GLY A 45 -7.82 9.65 -9.55
C GLY A 45 -6.63 10.26 -8.80
N GLY A 46 -6.89 11.04 -7.76
CA GLY A 46 -5.86 11.68 -6.94
C GLY A 46 -4.92 10.68 -6.27
N VAL A 47 -5.48 9.65 -5.64
CA VAL A 47 -4.68 8.61 -4.95
C VAL A 47 -3.86 7.77 -5.94
N LEU A 48 -4.41 7.40 -7.11
CA LEU A 48 -3.66 6.65 -8.13
C LEU A 48 -2.53 7.47 -8.74
N VAL A 49 -2.76 8.75 -9.01
CA VAL A 49 -1.73 9.67 -9.52
C VAL A 49 -0.62 9.87 -8.48
N LEU A 50 -0.95 10.07 -7.20
CA LEU A 50 0.02 10.15 -6.11
C LEU A 50 0.80 8.83 -5.93
N HIS A 51 0.15 7.67 -6.07
CA HIS A 51 0.84 6.38 -6.01
C HIS A 51 1.80 6.21 -7.19
N ALA A 52 1.37 6.52 -8.40
CA ALA A 52 2.25 6.50 -9.56
C ALA A 52 3.44 7.47 -9.42
N SER A 53 3.23 8.64 -8.77
CA SER A 53 4.31 9.57 -8.46
C SER A 53 5.37 8.94 -7.56
N VAL A 54 4.98 8.26 -6.47
CA VAL A 54 5.99 7.63 -5.59
C VAL A 54 6.75 6.54 -6.30
N ASP A 55 6.12 5.76 -7.17
CA ASP A 55 6.79 4.72 -7.95
C ASP A 55 7.81 5.30 -8.94
N LEU A 56 7.44 6.37 -9.65
CA LEU A 56 8.33 7.09 -10.58
C LEU A 56 9.53 7.71 -9.86
N LEU A 57 9.30 8.41 -8.75
CA LEU A 57 10.36 9.05 -7.97
C LEU A 57 11.26 7.99 -7.31
N ASN A 58 10.69 6.88 -6.84
CA ASN A 58 11.46 5.77 -6.30
C ASN A 58 12.40 5.17 -7.37
N ASP A 59 11.88 4.84 -8.55
CA ASP A 59 12.68 4.27 -9.64
C ASP A 59 13.82 5.23 -10.07
N TYR A 60 13.54 6.55 -10.12
CA TYR A 60 14.55 7.56 -10.42
C TYR A 60 15.65 7.62 -9.36
N TRP A 61 15.31 7.69 -8.07
CA TRP A 61 16.29 7.82 -7.00
C TRP A 61 17.09 6.54 -6.80
N ASP A 62 16.48 5.37 -6.97
CA ASP A 62 17.14 4.09 -6.86
C ASP A 62 18.16 3.89 -7.99
N TYR A 63 17.83 4.31 -9.21
CA TYR A 63 18.74 4.36 -10.33
C TYR A 63 19.89 5.34 -10.07
N LYS A 64 19.61 6.56 -9.62
CA LYS A 64 20.62 7.58 -9.30
C LYS A 64 21.60 7.14 -8.21
N ARG A 65 21.14 6.40 -7.23
CA ARG A 65 21.97 5.83 -6.15
C ARG A 65 22.70 4.57 -6.59
N GLY A 66 22.44 4.05 -7.78
CA GLY A 66 23.03 2.83 -8.31
C GLY A 66 22.55 1.56 -7.61
N ILE A 67 21.37 1.59 -6.95
CA ILE A 67 20.74 0.43 -6.32
C ILE A 67 20.26 -0.54 -7.39
N ASP A 68 19.48 -0.05 -8.35
CA ASP A 68 18.88 -0.83 -9.44
C ASP A 68 19.92 -1.43 -10.42
N LEU A 69 21.17 -0.97 -10.35
CA LEU A 69 22.28 -1.53 -11.13
C LEU A 69 22.91 -2.77 -10.48
N GLN A 70 22.68 -2.97 -9.18
CA GLN A 70 23.30 -4.06 -8.39
C GLN A 70 22.29 -5.12 -7.95
N THR A 71 21.00 -4.82 -8.05
CA THR A 71 19.94 -5.73 -7.59
C THR A 71 19.65 -6.81 -8.61
N GLN A 72 19.48 -8.05 -8.14
CA GLN A 72 18.96 -9.14 -8.97
C GLN A 72 17.44 -8.93 -9.17
N ARG A 73 17.09 -8.39 -10.34
CA ARG A 73 15.71 -8.02 -10.63
C ARG A 73 14.78 -9.22 -10.72
N THR A 74 13.60 -9.04 -10.10
CA THR A 74 12.47 -9.97 -10.21
C THR A 74 11.24 -9.26 -10.77
N LYS A 75 10.11 -9.98 -10.89
CA LYS A 75 8.83 -9.36 -11.27
C LYS A 75 8.23 -8.47 -10.17
N LEU A 76 8.73 -8.58 -8.90
CA LEU A 76 8.16 -7.91 -7.73
C LEU A 76 9.17 -7.06 -6.95
N SER A 77 10.46 -7.15 -7.25
CA SER A 77 11.55 -6.46 -6.54
C SER A 77 12.70 -6.11 -7.48
N GLY A 78 13.64 -5.30 -7.01
CA GLY A 78 14.85 -4.94 -7.76
C GLY A 78 14.64 -3.86 -8.82
N GLY A 79 13.73 -2.92 -8.57
CA GLY A 79 13.40 -1.85 -9.50
C GLY A 79 12.63 -2.33 -10.73
N THR A 80 12.24 -1.40 -11.59
CA THR A 80 11.48 -1.73 -12.80
C THR A 80 12.40 -2.13 -13.97
N GLY A 81 13.66 -1.74 -13.91
CA GLY A 81 14.64 -1.92 -14.97
C GLY A 81 14.51 -0.98 -16.15
N VAL A 82 13.51 -0.13 -16.16
CA VAL A 82 13.26 0.79 -17.27
C VAL A 82 14.43 1.75 -17.47
N LEU A 83 15.01 2.26 -16.39
CA LEU A 83 16.15 3.16 -16.44
C LEU A 83 17.48 2.42 -16.72
N PRO A 84 17.80 1.30 -16.05
CA PRO A 84 19.01 0.53 -16.40
C PRO A 84 19.03 0.00 -17.83
N GLU A 85 17.86 -0.35 -18.40
CA GLU A 85 17.73 -0.81 -19.79
C GLU A 85 17.71 0.34 -20.82
N GLY A 86 17.75 1.61 -20.36
CA GLY A 86 17.73 2.78 -21.24
C GLY A 86 16.43 3.01 -21.99
N LEU A 87 15.31 2.38 -21.56
CA LEU A 87 14.00 2.50 -22.21
C LEU A 87 13.37 3.89 -22.06
N LEU A 88 13.68 4.57 -20.96
CA LEU A 88 13.32 5.97 -20.71
C LEU A 88 14.53 6.72 -20.14
N LYS A 89 14.59 8.04 -20.38
CA LYS A 89 15.63 8.88 -19.78
C LYS A 89 15.30 9.17 -18.31
N PRO A 90 16.29 9.19 -17.40
CA PRO A 90 16.05 9.50 -15.98
C PRO A 90 15.32 10.83 -15.77
N SER A 91 15.66 11.86 -16.57
CA SER A 91 14.99 13.16 -16.50
C SER A 91 13.50 13.11 -16.87
N GLN A 92 13.10 12.21 -17.77
CA GLN A 92 11.69 12.03 -18.14
C GLN A 92 10.91 11.39 -16.98
N VAL A 93 11.48 10.34 -16.35
CA VAL A 93 10.85 9.66 -15.20
C VAL A 93 10.72 10.60 -14.01
N TYR A 94 11.77 11.38 -13.69
CA TYR A 94 11.71 12.38 -12.62
C TYR A 94 10.65 13.45 -12.89
N LYS A 95 10.64 14.05 -14.09
CA LYS A 95 9.65 15.07 -14.46
C LYS A 95 8.23 14.53 -14.40
N ALA A 96 7.99 13.30 -14.86
CA ALA A 96 6.69 12.65 -14.76
C ALA A 96 6.29 12.40 -13.29
N GLY A 97 7.23 11.96 -12.44
CA GLY A 97 6.99 11.79 -11.03
C GLY A 97 6.57 13.10 -10.34
N VAL A 98 7.30 14.19 -10.59
CA VAL A 98 6.95 15.52 -10.06
C VAL A 98 5.62 16.03 -10.62
N LEU A 99 5.38 15.86 -11.93
CA LEU A 99 4.10 16.24 -12.55
C LEU A 99 2.92 15.53 -11.90
N PHE A 100 3.04 14.22 -11.66
CA PHE A 100 2.00 13.43 -11.00
C PHE A 100 1.82 13.86 -9.54
N LEU A 101 2.90 14.21 -8.83
CA LEU A 101 2.81 14.78 -7.49
C LEU A 101 2.01 16.07 -7.49
N VAL A 102 2.29 16.97 -8.46
CA VAL A 102 1.56 18.24 -8.60
C VAL A 102 0.08 18.01 -8.94
N ILE A 103 -0.22 17.13 -9.91
CA ILE A 103 -1.61 16.83 -10.28
C ILE A 103 -2.39 16.26 -9.07
N GLY A 104 -1.81 15.28 -8.38
CA GLY A 104 -2.45 14.72 -7.19
C GLY A 104 -2.62 15.73 -6.06
N SER A 105 -1.64 16.65 -5.89
CA SER A 105 -1.75 17.77 -4.93
C SER A 105 -2.84 18.76 -5.31
N LEU A 106 -3.04 19.06 -6.59
CA LEU A 106 -4.13 19.94 -7.04
C LEU A 106 -5.51 19.31 -6.77
N ILE A 107 -5.66 18.00 -7.02
CA ILE A 107 -6.89 17.28 -6.66
C ILE A 107 -7.10 17.31 -5.13
N GLY A 108 -6.04 17.07 -4.35
CA GLY A 108 -6.12 17.16 -2.89
C GLY A 108 -6.43 18.58 -2.40
N SER A 109 -5.92 19.61 -3.08
CA SER A 109 -6.21 21.02 -2.74
C SER A 109 -7.68 21.39 -2.97
N TYR A 110 -8.32 20.80 -3.98
CA TYR A 110 -9.77 20.92 -4.15
C TYR A 110 -10.52 20.42 -2.89
N PHE A 111 -10.14 19.27 -2.37
CA PHE A 111 -10.73 18.75 -1.14
C PHE A 111 -10.37 19.55 0.12
N ILE A 112 -9.21 20.23 0.17
CA ILE A 112 -8.89 21.16 1.26
C ILE A 112 -9.89 22.32 1.31
N ILE A 113 -10.30 22.84 0.15
CA ILE A 113 -11.25 23.94 0.07
C ILE A 113 -12.64 23.51 0.58
N ILE A 114 -13.04 22.26 0.35
CA ILE A 114 -14.36 21.73 0.72
C ILE A 114 -14.36 21.18 2.15
N ASP A 115 -13.36 20.34 2.49
CA ASP A 115 -13.33 19.52 3.70
C ASP A 115 -12.36 20.05 4.78
N GLY A 116 -11.63 21.11 4.46
CA GLY A 116 -10.85 21.89 5.43
C GLY A 116 -9.53 21.26 5.86
N VAL A 117 -9.09 21.62 7.08
CA VAL A 117 -7.74 21.40 7.59
C VAL A 117 -7.32 19.95 7.73
N ILE A 118 -8.26 19.03 7.97
CA ILE A 118 -7.94 17.59 8.12
C ILE A 118 -7.37 17.06 6.80
N ILE A 119 -8.00 17.37 5.66
CA ILE A 119 -7.47 16.99 4.35
C ILE A 119 -6.13 17.68 4.06
N ALA A 120 -5.94 18.92 4.52
CA ALA A 120 -4.64 19.60 4.38
C ALA A 120 -3.53 18.82 5.10
N ILE A 121 -3.76 18.36 6.33
CA ILE A 121 -2.79 17.57 7.10
C ILE A 121 -2.48 16.26 6.38
N LEU A 122 -3.51 15.54 5.90
CA LEU A 122 -3.35 14.27 5.21
C LEU A 122 -2.60 14.45 3.87
N LEU A 123 -2.88 15.51 3.12
CA LEU A 123 -2.21 15.82 1.87
C LEU A 123 -0.74 16.22 2.09
N VAL A 124 -0.45 17.07 3.06
CA VAL A 124 0.93 17.47 3.41
C VAL A 124 1.73 16.21 3.81
N PHE A 125 1.16 15.35 4.64
CA PHE A 125 1.79 14.08 4.99
C PHE A 125 2.06 13.23 3.73
N ALA A 126 1.10 13.09 2.82
CA ALA A 126 1.25 12.31 1.60
C ALA A 126 2.35 12.89 0.69
N VAL A 127 2.34 14.20 0.42
CA VAL A 127 3.33 14.87 -0.43
C VAL A 127 4.74 14.74 0.12
N LEU A 128 4.95 15.02 1.41
CA LEU A 128 6.24 14.88 2.06
C LEU A 128 6.72 13.43 2.07
N SER A 129 5.82 12.49 2.36
CA SER A 129 6.13 11.07 2.34
C SER A 129 6.55 10.61 0.96
N ILE A 130 5.83 10.99 -0.10
CA ILE A 130 6.15 10.62 -1.50
C ILE A 130 7.52 11.16 -1.90
N TYR A 131 7.77 12.45 -1.65
CA TYR A 131 8.99 13.10 -2.08
C TYR A 131 10.24 12.59 -1.35
N PHE A 132 10.13 12.36 -0.04
CA PHE A 132 11.24 11.94 0.81
C PHE A 132 11.36 10.42 1.01
N TYR A 133 10.46 9.62 0.44
CA TYR A 133 10.44 8.17 0.64
C TYR A 133 11.80 7.52 0.38
N SER A 134 12.31 7.64 -0.85
CA SER A 134 13.54 6.97 -1.29
C SER A 134 14.83 7.64 -0.84
N THR A 135 14.76 8.91 -0.39
CA THR A 135 15.94 9.71 -0.05
C THR A 135 16.18 9.83 1.45
N LYS A 136 15.14 9.65 2.27
CA LYS A 136 15.22 9.82 3.73
C LYS A 136 14.51 8.70 4.50
N ILE A 137 13.24 8.42 4.18
CA ILE A 137 12.39 7.54 4.99
C ILE A 137 12.95 6.11 5.04
N VAL A 138 13.33 5.57 3.88
CA VAL A 138 13.91 4.22 3.79
C VAL A 138 15.26 4.13 4.50
N ASP A 139 16.08 5.17 4.40
CA ASP A 139 17.41 5.20 5.03
C ASP A 139 17.30 5.33 6.57
N LEU A 140 16.22 5.89 7.09
CA LEU A 140 15.96 5.96 8.53
C LEU A 140 15.40 4.65 9.12
N GLY A 141 15.08 3.65 8.29
CA GLY A 141 14.50 2.39 8.76
C GLY A 141 13.00 2.44 9.01
N LEU A 142 12.31 3.41 8.42
CA LEU A 142 10.89 3.68 8.65
C LEU A 142 10.00 3.27 7.46
N ALA A 143 10.55 2.58 6.45
CA ALA A 143 9.83 2.29 5.21
C ALA A 143 8.51 1.55 5.44
N GLU A 144 8.55 0.45 6.19
CA GLU A 144 7.37 -0.39 6.47
C GLU A 144 6.33 0.35 7.31
N PHE A 145 6.78 1.14 8.29
CA PHE A 145 5.90 1.98 9.11
C PHE A 145 5.18 3.04 8.24
N PHE A 146 5.94 3.75 7.40
CA PHE A 146 5.35 4.77 6.52
C PHE A 146 4.39 4.17 5.49
N VAL A 147 4.65 2.98 4.97
CA VAL A 147 3.72 2.31 4.05
C VAL A 147 2.44 1.88 4.78
N ALA A 148 2.54 1.43 6.04
CA ALA A 148 1.37 1.14 6.85
C ALA A 148 0.55 2.41 7.12
N VAL A 149 1.19 3.50 7.54
CA VAL A 149 0.52 4.79 7.76
C VAL A 149 -0.07 5.34 6.46
N LYS A 150 0.65 5.26 5.34
CA LYS A 150 0.12 5.67 4.02
C LYS A 150 -1.18 4.94 3.68
N GLY A 151 -1.20 3.60 3.83
CA GLY A 151 -2.40 2.82 3.56
C GLY A 151 -3.56 3.19 4.48
N THR A 152 -3.28 3.44 5.76
CA THR A 152 -4.25 3.93 6.75
C THR A 152 -4.82 5.29 6.34
N VAL A 153 -3.95 6.23 5.98
CA VAL A 153 -4.32 7.61 5.56
C VAL A 153 -5.20 7.60 4.31
N ILE A 154 -4.96 6.69 3.35
CA ILE A 154 -5.82 6.57 2.16
C ILE A 154 -7.25 6.17 2.55
N VAL A 155 -7.42 5.18 3.42
CA VAL A 155 -8.75 4.76 3.91
C VAL A 155 -9.42 5.90 4.68
N LEU A 156 -8.70 6.52 5.63
CA LEU A 156 -9.20 7.63 6.44
C LEU A 156 -9.59 8.83 5.59
N GLY A 157 -8.74 9.25 4.68
CA GLY A 157 -8.99 10.40 3.81
C GLY A 157 -10.18 10.15 2.88
N THR A 158 -10.28 8.94 2.32
CA THR A 158 -11.43 8.54 1.48
C THR A 158 -12.74 8.57 2.26
N TYR A 159 -12.73 7.99 3.47
CA TYR A 159 -13.90 8.01 4.35
C TYR A 159 -14.27 9.45 4.75
N PHE A 160 -13.28 10.27 5.13
CA PHE A 160 -13.47 11.65 5.54
C PHE A 160 -14.07 12.51 4.44
N ILE A 161 -13.59 12.39 3.20
CA ILE A 161 -14.13 13.09 2.02
C ILE A 161 -15.62 12.78 1.79
N GLN A 162 -16.07 11.57 2.17
CA GLN A 162 -17.47 11.16 2.01
C GLN A 162 -18.36 11.55 3.19
N SER A 163 -17.81 11.63 4.42
CA SER A 163 -18.59 11.75 5.65
C SER A 163 -18.29 13.01 6.46
N SER A 164 -17.21 13.73 6.15
CA SER A 164 -16.63 14.82 6.94
C SER A 164 -16.31 14.43 8.40
N GLN A 165 -16.11 13.12 8.66
CA GLN A 165 -15.88 12.58 10.00
C GLN A 165 -14.67 11.63 10.03
N ILE A 166 -14.03 11.53 11.18
CA ILE A 166 -13.08 10.47 11.51
C ILE A 166 -13.73 9.58 12.57
N THR A 167 -13.91 8.31 12.28
CA THR A 167 -14.58 7.36 13.17
C THR A 167 -13.67 6.19 13.50
N THR A 168 -13.99 5.45 14.57
CA THR A 168 -13.28 4.21 14.91
C THR A 168 -13.30 3.21 13.75
N HIS A 169 -14.38 3.17 12.96
CA HIS A 169 -14.51 2.33 11.77
C HIS A 169 -13.44 2.65 10.73
N SER A 170 -13.26 3.93 10.41
CA SER A 170 -12.27 4.35 9.41
C SER A 170 -10.83 4.19 9.92
N ILE A 171 -10.57 4.40 11.21
CA ILE A 171 -9.24 4.20 11.82
C ILE A 171 -8.86 2.72 11.81
N MET A 172 -9.72 1.85 12.36
CA MET A 172 -9.42 0.41 12.44
C MET A 172 -9.35 -0.24 11.06
N GLY A 173 -10.27 0.13 10.15
CA GLY A 173 -10.24 -0.31 8.75
C GLY A 173 -8.99 0.16 8.01
N GLY A 174 -8.58 1.40 8.27
CA GLY A 174 -7.33 1.97 7.74
C GLY A 174 -6.10 1.21 8.21
N ILE A 175 -5.98 0.94 9.51
CA ILE A 175 -4.86 0.17 10.07
C ILE A 175 -4.82 -1.24 9.45
N ALA A 176 -5.96 -1.93 9.34
CA ALA A 176 -6.04 -3.26 8.75
C ALA A 176 -5.51 -3.28 7.30
N VAL A 177 -5.89 -2.31 6.47
CA VAL A 177 -5.43 -2.19 5.07
C VAL A 177 -3.98 -1.69 4.99
N GLY A 178 -3.60 -0.77 5.87
CA GLY A 178 -2.24 -0.21 5.92
C GLY A 178 -1.18 -1.27 6.22
N VAL A 179 -1.42 -2.14 7.19
CA VAL A 179 -0.48 -3.22 7.52
C VAL A 179 -0.40 -4.29 6.43
N LEU A 180 -1.48 -4.54 5.67
CA LEU A 180 -1.43 -5.41 4.50
C LEU A 180 -0.53 -4.83 3.39
N SER A 181 -0.58 -3.52 3.17
CA SER A 181 0.31 -2.84 2.22
C SER A 181 1.76 -2.90 2.66
N SER A 182 2.01 -2.73 3.97
CA SER A 182 3.34 -2.84 4.57
C SER A 182 3.92 -4.26 4.49
N LEU A 183 3.09 -5.29 4.65
CA LEU A 183 3.49 -6.69 4.46
C LEU A 183 4.00 -6.94 3.04
N VAL A 184 3.38 -6.32 2.02
CA VAL A 184 3.85 -6.46 0.63
C VAL A 184 5.24 -5.84 0.46
N LEU A 185 5.48 -4.63 0.99
CA LEU A 185 6.81 -4.04 0.99
C LEU A 185 7.81 -4.92 1.72
N PHE A 186 7.45 -5.40 2.91
CA PHE A 186 8.31 -6.22 3.75
C PHE A 186 8.77 -7.49 3.02
N ILE A 187 7.85 -8.24 2.38
CA ILE A 187 8.24 -9.48 1.68
C ILE A 187 9.07 -9.20 0.41
N THR A 188 8.81 -8.08 -0.28
CA THR A 188 9.58 -7.72 -1.47
C THR A 188 10.97 -7.15 -1.16
N SER A 189 11.24 -6.80 0.11
CA SER A 189 12.57 -6.34 0.55
C SER A 189 13.57 -7.49 0.78
N PHE A 190 13.14 -8.75 0.81
CA PHE A 190 14.07 -9.89 1.02
C PHE A 190 15.08 -10.06 -0.12
N PRO A 191 14.69 -10.07 -1.40
CA PRO A 191 15.64 -10.18 -2.51
C PRO A 191 16.60 -8.98 -2.57
N ASP A 192 16.11 -7.80 -2.21
CA ASP A 192 16.85 -6.54 -2.34
C ASP A 192 17.80 -6.27 -1.15
N HIS A 193 17.77 -7.12 -0.11
CA HIS A 193 18.52 -6.95 1.15
C HIS A 193 19.98 -6.54 0.96
N ASP A 194 20.73 -7.25 0.14
CA ASP A 194 22.18 -7.03 0.04
C ASP A 194 22.51 -5.78 -0.78
N ALA A 195 21.78 -5.53 -1.88
CA ALA A 195 21.93 -4.34 -2.70
C ALA A 195 21.53 -3.06 -1.95
N ASP A 196 20.39 -3.10 -1.26
CA ASP A 196 19.86 -2.01 -0.45
C ASP A 196 20.81 -1.67 0.71
N LYS A 197 21.29 -2.70 1.43
CA LYS A 197 22.25 -2.56 2.53
C LYS A 197 23.56 -1.92 2.09
N ALA A 198 24.09 -2.32 0.94
CA ALA A 198 25.33 -1.76 0.38
C ALA A 198 25.19 -0.27 0.03
N LYS A 199 23.97 0.24 -0.16
CA LYS A 199 23.66 1.65 -0.47
C LYS A 199 23.09 2.43 0.72
N GLY A 200 23.15 1.87 1.93
CA GLY A 200 22.78 2.55 3.17
C GLY A 200 21.29 2.55 3.48
N ARG A 201 20.47 1.77 2.76
CA ARG A 201 19.07 1.56 3.12
C ARG A 201 18.93 0.74 4.40
N ARG A 202 17.80 0.92 5.09
CA ARG A 202 17.55 0.30 6.39
C ARG A 202 16.10 -0.21 6.48
N THR A 203 15.69 -1.12 5.57
CA THR A 203 14.39 -1.80 5.71
C THR A 203 14.39 -2.71 6.96
N LEU A 204 13.24 -3.10 7.47
CA LEU A 204 13.16 -4.04 8.61
C LEU A 204 13.92 -5.33 8.35
N VAL A 205 13.92 -5.83 7.10
CA VAL A 205 14.66 -7.02 6.72
C VAL A 205 16.16 -6.82 6.87
N ILE A 206 16.68 -5.62 6.56
CA ILE A 206 18.10 -5.27 6.73
C ILE A 206 18.46 -5.12 8.21
N ILE A 207 17.62 -4.42 8.98
CA ILE A 207 17.85 -4.15 10.41
C ILE A 207 17.88 -5.44 11.22
N LEU A 208 16.96 -6.36 10.95
CA LEU A 208 16.79 -7.61 11.69
C LEU A 208 17.66 -8.75 11.15
N GLY A 209 18.06 -8.65 9.89
CA GLY A 209 18.58 -9.74 9.09
C GLY A 209 17.49 -10.71 8.62
N LYS A 210 17.65 -11.28 7.42
CA LYS A 210 16.65 -12.12 6.73
C LYS A 210 16.05 -13.19 7.66
N LYS A 211 16.88 -13.93 8.43
CA LYS A 211 16.42 -15.03 9.29
C LYS A 211 15.46 -14.56 10.40
N LYS A 212 15.77 -13.49 11.12
CA LYS A 212 14.88 -12.96 12.18
C LYS A 212 13.65 -12.30 11.57
N ALA A 213 13.80 -11.66 10.41
CA ALA A 213 12.71 -11.05 9.68
C ALA A 213 11.58 -12.05 9.33
N THR A 214 11.89 -13.34 9.10
CA THR A 214 10.83 -14.35 8.86
C THR A 214 9.83 -14.46 10.02
N ASN A 215 10.24 -14.20 11.25
CA ASN A 215 9.32 -14.21 12.40
C ASN A 215 8.47 -12.93 12.44
N VAL A 216 9.04 -11.79 12.04
CA VAL A 216 8.32 -10.50 11.98
C VAL A 216 7.25 -10.48 10.89
N TYR A 217 7.36 -11.33 9.86
CA TYR A 217 6.32 -11.54 8.85
C TYR A 217 4.92 -11.71 9.44
N TRP A 218 4.81 -12.41 10.58
CA TRP A 218 3.53 -12.69 11.23
C TRP A 218 2.90 -11.50 11.94
N VAL A 219 3.68 -10.47 12.27
CA VAL A 219 3.16 -9.29 12.98
C VAL A 219 2.11 -8.55 12.14
N PHE A 220 2.34 -8.39 10.85
CA PHE A 220 1.43 -7.67 9.96
C PHE A 220 0.05 -8.34 9.85
N PRO A 221 -0.07 -9.64 9.52
CA PRO A 221 -1.38 -10.28 9.47
C PRO A 221 -2.03 -10.43 10.85
N ILE A 222 -1.26 -10.60 11.92
CA ILE A 222 -1.82 -10.60 13.29
C ILE A 222 -2.50 -9.27 13.57
N ILE A 223 -1.85 -8.13 13.30
CA ILE A 223 -2.46 -6.81 13.48
C ILE A 223 -3.73 -6.70 12.62
N CYS A 224 -3.67 -7.08 11.33
CA CYS A 224 -4.80 -7.00 10.42
C CYS A 224 -6.01 -7.79 10.97
N TYR A 225 -5.82 -9.07 11.28
CA TYR A 225 -6.91 -9.92 11.78
C TYR A 225 -7.39 -9.49 13.18
N THR A 226 -6.51 -9.00 14.04
CA THR A 226 -6.90 -8.43 15.34
C THR A 226 -7.79 -7.21 15.16
N MET A 227 -7.42 -6.26 14.27
CA MET A 227 -8.25 -5.10 13.98
C MET A 227 -9.64 -5.50 13.48
N ILE A 228 -9.71 -6.47 12.56
CA ILE A 228 -10.99 -6.94 12.01
C ILE A 228 -11.78 -7.74 13.05
N GLY A 229 -11.15 -8.68 13.75
CA GLY A 229 -11.82 -9.53 14.74
C GLY A 229 -12.33 -8.74 15.95
N VAL A 230 -11.51 -7.82 16.48
CA VAL A 230 -11.92 -6.90 17.55
C VAL A 230 -13.03 -5.96 17.03
N GLY A 231 -12.88 -5.44 15.81
CA GLY A 231 -13.90 -4.60 15.20
C GLY A 231 -15.27 -5.28 15.11
N VAL A 232 -15.30 -6.57 14.77
CA VAL A 232 -16.56 -7.34 14.75
C VAL A 232 -17.04 -7.68 16.17
N ALA A 233 -16.15 -8.02 17.09
CA ALA A 233 -16.54 -8.37 18.46
C ALA A 233 -17.14 -7.19 19.25
N PHE A 234 -16.81 -5.95 18.87
CA PHE A 234 -17.34 -4.73 19.47
C PHE A 234 -18.37 -4.00 18.57
N ASP A 235 -18.97 -4.69 17.61
CA ASP A 235 -19.98 -4.15 16.68
C ASP A 235 -19.52 -2.93 15.86
N ILE A 236 -18.18 -2.70 15.78
CA ILE A 236 -17.59 -1.65 14.94
C ILE A 236 -17.65 -2.08 13.47
N PHE A 237 -17.44 -3.36 13.17
CA PHE A 237 -17.54 -3.92 11.84
C PHE A 237 -18.66 -4.95 11.75
N PRO A 238 -19.30 -5.08 10.59
CA PRO A 238 -20.34 -6.10 10.42
C PRO A 238 -19.74 -7.51 10.44
N THR A 239 -20.52 -8.48 10.92
CA THR A 239 -20.11 -9.88 11.03
C THR A 239 -19.61 -10.48 9.70
N PHE A 240 -20.14 -10.03 8.56
CA PHE A 240 -19.68 -10.44 7.24
C PHE A 240 -18.19 -10.13 6.98
N CYS A 241 -17.59 -9.18 7.70
CA CYS A 241 -16.14 -8.92 7.59
C CYS A 241 -15.27 -10.11 8.04
N LEU A 242 -15.81 -11.07 8.80
CA LEU A 242 -15.10 -12.31 9.18
C LEU A 242 -14.75 -13.20 7.98
N ILE A 243 -15.36 -12.96 6.80
CA ILE A 243 -15.02 -13.69 5.55
C ILE A 243 -13.52 -13.57 5.22
N VAL A 244 -12.80 -12.56 5.73
CA VAL A 244 -11.35 -12.40 5.54
C VAL A 244 -10.56 -13.59 6.08
N PHE A 245 -11.07 -14.31 7.07
CA PHE A 245 -10.41 -15.50 7.63
C PHE A 245 -10.27 -16.64 6.63
N LEU A 246 -11.00 -16.62 5.51
CA LEU A 246 -10.80 -17.57 4.40
C LEU A 246 -9.40 -17.44 3.76
N THR A 247 -8.66 -16.36 4.01
CA THR A 247 -7.29 -16.18 3.51
C THR A 247 -6.21 -16.79 4.41
N LEU A 248 -6.56 -17.28 5.61
CA LEU A 248 -5.64 -17.92 6.56
C LEU A 248 -4.81 -19.07 5.96
N PRO A 249 -5.36 -20.01 5.16
CA PRO A 249 -4.56 -21.09 4.59
C PRO A 249 -3.40 -20.59 3.71
N ILE A 250 -3.64 -19.52 2.91
CA ILE A 250 -2.61 -18.89 2.07
C ILE A 250 -1.52 -18.29 2.97
N LEU A 251 -1.91 -17.52 3.97
CA LEU A 251 -1.01 -16.90 4.93
C LEU A 251 -0.11 -17.92 5.63
N ILE A 252 -0.72 -18.99 6.21
CA ILE A 252 0.01 -20.02 6.95
C ILE A 252 1.03 -20.71 6.05
N LYS A 253 0.65 -21.04 4.82
CA LYS A 253 1.55 -21.63 3.82
C LYS A 253 2.72 -20.69 3.51
N CYS A 254 2.45 -19.38 3.28
CA CYS A 254 3.48 -18.38 3.00
C CYS A 254 4.47 -18.24 4.17
N GLY A 255 3.98 -18.04 5.39
CA GLY A 255 4.85 -17.82 6.56
C GLY A 255 5.70 -19.05 6.92
N LYS A 256 5.14 -20.26 6.81
CA LYS A 256 5.91 -21.52 7.01
C LYS A 256 7.00 -21.67 5.94
N ASN A 257 6.68 -21.46 4.67
CA ASN A 257 7.64 -21.62 3.58
C ASN A 257 8.73 -20.53 3.63
N LEU A 258 8.39 -19.28 4.00
CA LEU A 258 9.36 -18.20 4.13
C LEU A 258 10.50 -18.56 5.08
N ARG A 259 10.20 -19.20 6.20
CA ARG A 259 11.19 -19.58 7.21
C ARG A 259 12.28 -20.50 6.66
N HIS A 260 11.97 -21.30 5.64
CA HIS A 260 12.88 -22.28 5.04
C HIS A 260 13.47 -21.84 3.70
N SER A 261 12.99 -20.71 3.15
CA SER A 261 13.30 -20.33 1.77
C SER A 261 13.74 -18.87 1.60
N PHE A 262 13.99 -18.15 2.70
CA PHE A 262 14.27 -16.71 2.68
C PHE A 262 15.56 -16.31 1.93
N ASP A 263 16.52 -17.23 1.75
CA ASP A 263 17.78 -16.99 1.03
C ASP A 263 17.78 -17.59 -0.39
N ASP A 264 16.80 -18.39 -0.76
CA ASP A 264 16.69 -19.01 -2.08
C ASP A 264 15.66 -18.23 -2.94
N LEU A 265 16.16 -17.42 -3.86
CA LEU A 265 15.31 -16.59 -4.69
C LEU A 265 14.27 -17.37 -5.49
N THR A 266 14.62 -18.58 -5.95
CA THR A 266 13.70 -19.42 -6.75
C THR A 266 12.50 -19.90 -5.95
N LYS A 267 12.71 -20.19 -4.66
CA LYS A 267 11.66 -20.58 -3.71
C LYS A 267 10.94 -19.37 -3.10
N LEU A 268 11.63 -18.24 -2.98
CA LEU A 268 11.09 -17.01 -2.41
C LEU A 268 10.07 -16.35 -3.37
N LEU A 269 10.30 -16.37 -4.68
CA LEU A 269 9.39 -15.76 -5.66
C LEU A 269 7.93 -16.26 -5.58
N PRO A 270 7.64 -17.58 -5.49
CA PRO A 270 6.28 -18.06 -5.26
C PRO A 270 5.68 -17.56 -3.94
N ILE A 271 6.48 -17.43 -2.87
CA ILE A 271 6.03 -16.92 -1.57
C ILE A 271 5.65 -15.44 -1.68
N MET A 272 6.47 -14.64 -2.35
CA MET A 272 6.18 -13.22 -2.61
C MET A 272 4.87 -13.05 -3.40
N ASN A 273 4.68 -13.81 -4.48
CA ASN A 273 3.45 -13.80 -5.26
C ASN A 273 2.23 -14.19 -4.41
N SER A 274 2.36 -15.24 -3.60
CA SER A 274 1.28 -15.70 -2.72
C SER A 274 0.98 -14.73 -1.59
N THR A 275 2.00 -14.03 -1.05
CA THR A 275 1.81 -12.96 -0.05
C THR A 275 1.11 -11.75 -0.66
N LEU A 276 1.45 -11.38 -1.89
CA LEU A 276 0.77 -10.32 -2.62
C LEU A 276 -0.70 -10.67 -2.89
N LEU A 277 -0.95 -11.92 -3.31
CA LEU A 277 -2.32 -12.44 -3.49
C LEU A 277 -3.09 -12.43 -2.17
N TYR A 278 -2.48 -12.91 -1.08
CA TYR A 278 -3.04 -12.88 0.27
C TYR A 278 -3.47 -11.46 0.67
N SER A 279 -2.57 -10.49 0.55
CA SER A 279 -2.86 -9.09 0.90
C SER A 279 -4.05 -8.54 0.11
N ARG A 280 -4.09 -8.79 -1.19
CA ARG A 280 -5.18 -8.32 -2.07
C ARG A 280 -6.51 -9.00 -1.77
N LEU A 281 -6.50 -10.33 -1.62
CA LEU A 281 -7.73 -11.08 -1.31
C LEU A 281 -8.29 -10.68 0.05
N THR A 282 -7.43 -10.50 1.06
CA THR A 282 -7.88 -10.05 2.39
C THR A 282 -8.53 -8.66 2.31
N GLY A 283 -7.91 -7.72 1.59
CA GLY A 283 -8.49 -6.39 1.40
C GLY A 283 -9.81 -6.41 0.62
N LEU A 284 -9.89 -7.22 -0.45
CA LEU A 284 -11.11 -7.40 -1.23
C LEU A 284 -12.24 -8.05 -0.41
N LEU A 285 -11.94 -9.10 0.35
CA LEU A 285 -12.93 -9.76 1.20
C LEU A 285 -13.39 -8.83 2.33
N PHE A 286 -12.50 -8.00 2.88
CA PHE A 286 -12.88 -6.99 3.86
C PHE A 286 -13.87 -5.98 3.29
N MET A 287 -13.59 -5.46 2.08
CA MET A 287 -14.53 -4.61 1.34
C MET A 287 -15.88 -5.30 1.10
N LEU A 288 -15.87 -6.56 0.61
CA LEU A 288 -17.06 -7.34 0.37
C LEU A 288 -17.89 -7.58 1.64
N GLY A 289 -17.24 -7.72 2.80
CA GLY A 289 -17.90 -7.83 4.09
C GLY A 289 -18.84 -6.64 4.38
N PHE A 290 -18.39 -5.42 4.11
CA PHE A 290 -19.23 -4.23 4.22
C PHE A 290 -20.34 -4.20 3.17
N ILE A 291 -20.04 -4.56 1.91
CA ILE A 291 -21.04 -4.57 0.83
C ILE A 291 -22.15 -5.56 1.15
N PHE A 292 -21.85 -6.81 1.52
CA PHE A 292 -22.85 -7.80 1.85
C PHE A 292 -23.71 -7.37 3.04
N SER A 293 -23.10 -6.78 4.07
CA SER A 293 -23.84 -6.26 5.20
C SER A 293 -24.75 -5.08 4.84
N GLY A 294 -24.29 -4.16 4.00
CA GLY A 294 -25.08 -3.02 3.54
C GLY A 294 -26.29 -3.47 2.71
N VAL A 295 -26.07 -4.39 1.74
CA VAL A 295 -27.18 -4.97 0.94
C VAL A 295 -28.17 -5.69 1.84
N TYR A 296 -27.73 -6.46 2.83
CA TYR A 296 -28.61 -7.14 3.78
C TYR A 296 -29.45 -6.18 4.60
N LYS A 297 -28.88 -5.05 5.05
CA LYS A 297 -29.65 -3.99 5.74
C LYS A 297 -30.73 -3.34 4.87
N LEU A 298 -30.50 -3.19 3.57
CA LEU A 298 -31.46 -2.59 2.65
C LEU A 298 -32.67 -3.51 2.34
N GLN A 299 -32.56 -4.80 2.65
CA GLN A 299 -33.62 -5.79 2.42
C GLN A 299 -34.54 -5.99 3.64
N GLN A 300 -34.15 -5.44 4.79
CA GLN A 300 -34.96 -5.44 6.04
C GLN A 300 -35.71 -4.13 6.21
#